data_6a03fae82b03647f2ec6e12b9e0d552a
#
_entry.id   6a03fae82b03647f2ec6e12b9e0d552a
#
_cell.length_a   1.000
_cell.length_b   1.000
_cell.length_c   1.000
_cell.angle_alpha   90.00
_cell.angle_beta   90.00
_cell.angle_gamma   90.00
#
_symmetry.space_group_name_H-M   'P 1'
#
loop_
_entity.id
_entity.type
_entity.pdbx_description
1 polymer ?
#
loop_
_entity_poly.entity_id
_entity_poly.type
_entity_poly.pdbx_seq_one_letter_code
_entity_poly.pdbx_strand_id
1 'polypeptide(L)'
;MNIILFGAPGAGKGTQAKELIKKYGIPQISTGDILRTAIANQAPLGLEAKKLMDQGKLVSDEIVNGLVEARLQESDCENGFILDGFHRTVIQAESLDRIMEKIGKEIDKVIALNVNDEEIIERITGRRVSRKTGKIYHIKYNPPIDEKEEDLEQRADDNEETVKKRLAVYNEQTAPVLDYYKKKGKVFEVDGTRGLEKITEDIVKILES
;
A
#
# COMPACT_ATOMS: atom_id res chain seq x y z
N MET A 1 6.40 1.72 -16.80
CA MET A 1 4.98 1.78 -16.35
C MET A 1 4.95 2.10 -14.85
N ASN A 2 4.35 3.23 -14.47
CA ASN A 2 4.37 3.78 -13.11
C ASN A 2 2.94 3.80 -12.56
N ILE A 3 2.64 2.94 -11.60
CA ILE A 3 1.29 2.66 -11.13
C ILE A 3 1.15 3.07 -9.67
N ILE A 4 -0.02 3.58 -9.32
CA ILE A 4 -0.43 3.74 -7.92
C ILE A 4 -1.54 2.74 -7.62
N LEU A 5 -1.37 1.95 -6.58
CA LEU A 5 -2.45 1.20 -5.96
C LEU A 5 -3.03 2.02 -4.81
N PHE A 6 -4.27 2.44 -4.98
CA PHE A 6 -5.01 3.27 -4.04
C PHE A 6 -6.13 2.48 -3.36
N GLY A 7 -6.48 2.84 -2.15
CA GLY A 7 -7.55 2.17 -1.39
C GLY A 7 -7.26 2.12 0.11
N ALA A 8 -8.27 1.84 0.89
CA ALA A 8 -8.21 1.77 2.35
C ALA A 8 -7.15 0.76 2.85
N PRO A 9 -6.67 0.90 4.10
CA PRO A 9 -5.88 -0.15 4.73
C PRO A 9 -6.64 -1.49 4.63
N GLY A 10 -5.99 -2.57 4.24
CA GLY A 10 -6.66 -3.87 4.09
C GLY A 10 -7.42 -4.12 2.77
N ALA A 11 -7.51 -3.14 1.86
CA ALA A 11 -8.19 -3.31 0.57
C ALA A 11 -7.54 -4.31 -0.39
N GLY A 12 -6.37 -4.87 -0.06
CA GLY A 12 -5.70 -5.88 -0.89
C GLY A 12 -4.59 -5.34 -1.79
N LYS A 13 -4.21 -4.06 -1.66
CA LYS A 13 -3.14 -3.42 -2.48
C LYS A 13 -1.85 -4.23 -2.55
N GLY A 14 -1.29 -4.61 -1.40
CA GLY A 14 -0.03 -5.38 -1.37
C GLY A 14 -0.17 -6.79 -1.95
N THR A 15 -1.36 -7.38 -1.92
CA THR A 15 -1.64 -8.67 -2.56
C THR A 15 -1.64 -8.52 -4.08
N GLN A 16 -2.32 -7.49 -4.58
CA GLN A 16 -2.35 -7.18 -6.01
C GLN A 16 -0.97 -6.75 -6.53
N ALA A 17 -0.22 -5.97 -5.75
CA ALA A 17 1.15 -5.60 -6.11
C ALA A 17 2.02 -6.83 -6.38
N LYS A 18 1.92 -7.88 -5.56
CA LYS A 18 2.68 -9.13 -5.76
C LYS A 18 2.35 -9.81 -7.09
N GLU A 19 1.08 -9.84 -7.49
CA GLU A 19 0.68 -10.42 -8.78
C GLU A 19 1.16 -9.56 -9.96
N LEU A 20 1.09 -8.24 -9.82
CA LEU A 20 1.59 -7.31 -10.84
C LEU A 20 3.12 -7.37 -10.99
N ILE A 21 3.88 -7.52 -9.88
CA ILE A 21 5.33 -7.73 -9.91
C ILE A 21 5.67 -8.98 -10.73
N LYS A 22 4.97 -10.09 -10.48
CA LYS A 22 5.20 -11.34 -11.24
C LYS A 22 4.96 -11.17 -12.74
N LYS A 23 3.95 -10.37 -13.10
CA LYS A 23 3.58 -10.17 -14.50
C LYS A 23 4.46 -9.16 -15.22
N TYR A 24 4.77 -8.03 -14.58
CA TYR A 24 5.42 -6.89 -15.25
C TYR A 24 6.89 -6.69 -14.86
N GLY A 25 7.38 -7.37 -13.83
CA GLY A 25 8.78 -7.26 -13.41
C GLY A 25 9.19 -5.89 -12.83
N ILE A 26 8.22 -5.07 -12.44
CA ILE A 26 8.46 -3.75 -11.82
C ILE A 26 8.37 -3.83 -10.30
N PRO A 27 9.20 -3.08 -9.54
CA PRO A 27 9.23 -3.16 -8.08
C PRO A 27 8.01 -2.51 -7.43
N GLN A 28 7.65 -3.02 -6.24
CA GLN A 28 6.71 -2.38 -5.34
C GLN A 28 7.45 -1.44 -4.39
N ILE A 29 6.93 -0.23 -4.24
CA ILE A 29 7.36 0.75 -3.24
C ILE A 29 6.24 0.88 -2.22
N SER A 30 6.37 0.18 -1.11
CA SER A 30 5.41 0.21 0.00
C SER A 30 5.97 1.07 1.13
N THR A 31 5.38 2.25 1.35
CA THR A 31 5.79 3.13 2.45
C THR A 31 5.64 2.46 3.81
N GLY A 32 4.61 1.65 3.98
CA GLY A 32 4.41 0.88 5.21
C GLY A 32 5.53 -0.14 5.45
N ASP A 33 6.04 -0.80 4.42
CA ASP A 33 7.11 -1.78 4.56
C ASP A 33 8.46 -1.11 4.77
N ILE A 34 8.74 0.02 4.09
CA ILE A 34 9.93 0.83 4.33
C ILE A 34 10.00 1.27 5.80
N LEU A 35 8.90 1.80 6.33
CA LEU A 35 8.83 2.23 7.73
C LEU A 35 8.98 1.04 8.70
N ARG A 36 8.36 -0.09 8.45
CA ARG A 36 8.52 -1.32 9.27
C ARG A 36 9.96 -1.84 9.25
N THR A 37 10.64 -1.78 8.11
CA THR A 37 12.06 -2.13 8.00
C THR A 37 12.92 -1.17 8.83
N ALA A 38 12.65 0.15 8.78
CA ALA A 38 13.34 1.13 9.61
C ALA A 38 13.11 0.89 11.12
N ILE A 39 11.90 0.47 11.51
CA ILE A 39 11.57 0.09 12.89
C ILE A 39 12.36 -1.16 13.30
N ALA A 40 12.40 -2.20 12.48
CA ALA A 40 13.11 -3.44 12.76
C ALA A 40 14.63 -3.21 12.92
N ASN A 41 15.19 -2.29 12.13
CA ASN A 41 16.59 -1.89 12.19
C ASN A 41 16.89 -0.88 13.33
N GLN A 42 15.91 -0.54 14.17
CA GLN A 42 16.03 0.44 15.27
C GLN A 42 16.58 1.81 14.81
N ALA A 43 16.36 2.19 13.57
CA ALA A 43 16.74 3.49 13.05
C ALA A 43 16.00 4.60 13.84
N PRO A 44 16.61 5.76 14.12
CA PRO A 44 15.93 6.85 14.86
C PRO A 44 14.56 7.22 14.26
N LEU A 45 14.49 7.31 12.94
CA LEU A 45 13.26 7.53 12.19
C LEU A 45 12.23 6.41 12.40
N GLY A 46 12.68 5.15 12.47
CA GLY A 46 11.82 3.99 12.72
C GLY A 46 11.17 4.05 14.09
N LEU A 47 11.87 4.49 15.13
CA LEU A 47 11.34 4.61 16.49
C LEU A 47 10.23 5.68 16.60
N GLU A 48 10.38 6.79 15.88
CA GLU A 48 9.35 7.83 15.79
C GLU A 48 8.13 7.32 15.00
N ALA A 49 8.36 6.74 13.83
CA ALA A 49 7.31 6.17 12.99
C ALA A 49 6.49 5.10 13.73
N LYS A 50 7.15 4.25 14.54
CA LYS A 50 6.48 3.21 15.32
C LYS A 50 5.39 3.77 16.22
N LYS A 51 5.68 4.85 16.98
CA LYS A 51 4.72 5.46 17.91
C LYS A 51 3.45 5.92 17.19
N LEU A 52 3.59 6.47 15.98
CA LEU A 52 2.47 6.94 15.18
C LEU A 52 1.70 5.76 14.55
N MET A 53 2.41 4.79 13.99
CA MET A 53 1.80 3.62 13.36
C MET A 53 1.00 2.78 14.35
N ASP A 54 1.52 2.55 15.56
CA ASP A 54 0.82 1.81 16.62
C ASP A 54 -0.49 2.50 17.06
N GLN A 55 -0.57 3.84 16.88
CA GLN A 55 -1.78 4.64 17.12
C GLN A 55 -2.70 4.75 15.88
N GLY A 56 -2.32 4.17 14.75
CA GLY A 56 -3.05 4.30 13.49
C GLY A 56 -2.93 5.66 12.81
N LYS A 57 -1.98 6.50 13.24
CA LYS A 57 -1.70 7.83 12.69
C LYS A 57 -0.74 7.76 11.51
N LEU A 58 -0.71 8.85 10.71
CA LEU A 58 0.26 9.01 9.62
C LEU A 58 1.61 9.51 10.16
N VAL A 59 2.69 9.07 9.53
CA VAL A 59 4.03 9.65 9.68
C VAL A 59 4.08 10.95 8.89
N SER A 60 4.93 11.91 9.27
CA SER A 60 4.99 13.22 8.64
C SER A 60 5.25 13.13 7.13
N ASP A 61 4.64 14.05 6.37
CA ASP A 61 4.76 14.10 4.90
C ASP A 61 6.21 14.25 4.46
N GLU A 62 7.01 15.06 5.16
CA GLU A 62 8.42 15.30 4.84
C GLU A 62 9.24 14.01 4.89
N ILE A 63 9.06 13.23 5.94
CA ILE A 63 9.75 11.94 6.12
C ILE A 63 9.36 10.96 5.02
N VAL A 64 8.07 10.82 4.79
CA VAL A 64 7.54 9.85 3.82
C VAL A 64 7.94 10.25 2.40
N ASN A 65 7.88 11.53 2.04
CA ASN A 65 8.30 12.04 0.74
C ASN A 65 9.79 11.78 0.50
N GLY A 66 10.65 12.06 1.50
CA GLY A 66 12.09 11.80 1.37
C GLY A 66 12.41 10.32 1.17
N LEU A 67 11.73 9.42 1.86
CA LEU A 67 11.89 7.98 1.68
C LEU A 67 11.48 7.52 0.27
N VAL A 68 10.37 8.04 -0.24
CA VAL A 68 9.89 7.70 -1.58
C VAL A 68 10.80 8.28 -2.66
N GLU A 69 11.24 9.54 -2.54
CA GLU A 69 12.18 10.15 -3.48
C GLU A 69 13.47 9.36 -3.57
N ALA A 70 14.05 8.96 -2.43
CA ALA A 70 15.27 8.14 -2.41
C ALA A 70 15.04 6.77 -3.09
N ARG A 71 13.91 6.11 -2.82
CA ARG A 71 13.59 4.79 -3.39
C ARG A 71 13.33 4.84 -4.90
N LEU A 72 12.71 5.90 -5.39
CA LEU A 72 12.44 6.08 -6.83
C LEU A 72 13.72 6.29 -7.67
N GLN A 73 14.83 6.63 -7.06
CA GLN A 73 16.13 6.82 -7.72
C GLN A 73 16.94 5.51 -7.85
N GLU A 74 16.48 4.42 -7.23
CA GLU A 74 17.15 3.12 -7.36
C GLU A 74 16.96 2.54 -8.77
N SER A 75 18.00 1.85 -9.28
CA SER A 75 18.06 1.36 -10.67
C SER A 75 16.93 0.41 -11.06
N ASP A 76 16.38 -0.36 -10.11
CA ASP A 76 15.26 -1.26 -10.37
C ASP A 76 13.94 -0.52 -10.70
N CYS A 77 13.87 0.79 -10.40
CA CYS A 77 12.73 1.66 -10.74
C CYS A 77 12.81 2.25 -12.15
N GLU A 78 13.88 2.01 -12.91
CA GLU A 78 14.07 2.61 -14.24
C GLU A 78 12.94 2.23 -15.22
N ASN A 79 12.51 0.96 -15.21
CA ASN A 79 11.48 0.44 -16.12
C ASN A 79 10.05 0.64 -15.60
N GLY A 80 9.90 1.25 -14.41
CA GLY A 80 8.63 1.52 -13.77
C GLY A 80 8.55 0.99 -12.36
N PHE A 81 7.42 1.22 -11.69
CA PHE A 81 7.20 0.86 -10.30
C PHE A 81 5.72 0.84 -9.93
N ILE A 82 5.43 0.24 -8.78
CA ILE A 82 4.12 0.23 -8.16
C ILE A 82 4.21 0.95 -6.81
N LEU A 83 3.55 2.10 -6.65
CA LEU A 83 3.39 2.76 -5.36
C LEU A 83 2.24 2.12 -4.59
N ASP A 84 2.52 1.63 -3.38
CA ASP A 84 1.54 1.04 -2.47
C ASP A 84 1.49 1.80 -1.14
N GLY A 85 0.33 2.40 -0.85
CA GLY A 85 0.11 3.14 0.38
C GLY A 85 0.84 4.50 0.46
N PHE A 86 1.33 5.01 -0.62
CA PHE A 86 1.73 6.38 -0.89
C PHE A 86 0.88 6.89 -2.06
N HIS A 87 0.26 8.02 -2.05
CA HIS A 87 0.26 9.08 -1.02
C HIS A 87 -0.96 8.92 -0.08
N ARG A 88 -0.87 9.50 1.10
CA ARG A 88 -1.97 9.51 2.06
C ARG A 88 -2.53 10.91 2.33
N THR A 89 -1.91 11.93 1.77
CA THR A 89 -2.37 13.32 1.83
C THR A 89 -2.24 13.97 0.44
N VAL A 90 -2.99 15.04 0.19
CA VAL A 90 -2.88 15.83 -1.06
C VAL A 90 -1.49 16.45 -1.18
N ILE A 91 -0.90 16.87 -0.05
CA ILE A 91 0.48 17.41 -0.02
C ILE A 91 1.50 16.39 -0.53
N GLN A 92 1.35 15.12 -0.13
CA GLN A 92 2.19 14.04 -0.66
C GLN A 92 1.97 13.81 -2.16
N ALA A 93 0.72 13.92 -2.65
CA ALA A 93 0.42 13.77 -4.07
C ALA A 93 1.07 14.88 -4.92
N GLU A 94 1.00 16.13 -4.45
CA GLU A 94 1.68 17.26 -5.10
C GLU A 94 3.21 17.12 -5.04
N SER A 95 3.74 16.58 -3.93
CA SER A 95 5.17 16.31 -3.81
C SER A 95 5.61 15.21 -4.78
N LEU A 96 4.81 14.16 -4.95
CA LEU A 96 5.11 13.12 -5.94
C LEU A 96 5.17 13.70 -7.36
N ASP A 97 4.23 14.57 -7.74
CA ASP A 97 4.27 15.19 -9.08
C ASP A 97 5.60 15.92 -9.33
N ARG A 98 6.08 16.69 -8.33
CA ARG A 98 7.38 17.38 -8.43
C ARG A 98 8.56 16.40 -8.52
N ILE A 99 8.51 15.29 -7.75
CA ILE A 99 9.54 14.24 -7.83
C ILE A 99 9.53 13.59 -9.21
N MET A 100 8.34 13.25 -9.73
CA MET A 100 8.19 12.62 -11.04
C MET A 100 8.68 13.51 -12.17
N GLU A 101 8.35 14.81 -12.14
CA GLU A 101 8.86 15.81 -13.09
C GLU A 101 10.39 15.88 -13.07
N LYS A 102 11.00 15.93 -11.87
CA LYS A 102 12.44 15.98 -11.67
C LYS A 102 13.17 14.77 -12.27
N ILE A 103 12.57 13.57 -12.20
CA ILE A 103 13.14 12.34 -12.75
C ILE A 103 12.68 12.03 -14.18
N GLY A 104 11.92 12.94 -14.82
CA GLY A 104 11.46 12.80 -16.21
C GLY A 104 10.44 11.67 -16.41
N LYS A 105 9.64 11.38 -15.41
CA LYS A 105 8.60 10.33 -15.43
C LYS A 105 7.23 10.91 -15.09
N GLU A 106 6.18 10.15 -15.34
CA GLU A 106 4.82 10.45 -14.90
C GLU A 106 4.12 9.21 -14.31
N ILE A 107 3.05 9.41 -13.57
CA ILE A 107 2.16 8.33 -13.16
C ILE A 107 1.25 8.00 -14.33
N ASP A 108 1.25 6.75 -14.77
CA ASP A 108 0.44 6.29 -15.88
C ASP A 108 -1.01 6.06 -15.43
N LYS A 109 -1.22 5.28 -14.38
CA LYS A 109 -2.56 4.90 -13.90
C LYS A 109 -2.62 4.80 -12.38
N VAL A 110 -3.77 5.14 -11.82
CA VAL A 110 -4.12 5.00 -10.40
C VAL A 110 -5.25 3.98 -10.30
N ILE A 111 -4.97 2.83 -9.71
CA ILE A 111 -5.95 1.75 -9.52
C ILE A 111 -6.53 1.88 -8.13
N ALA A 112 -7.79 2.25 -8.02
CA ALA A 112 -8.50 2.42 -6.76
C ALA A 112 -9.30 1.15 -6.42
N LEU A 113 -8.86 0.44 -5.37
CA LEU A 113 -9.56 -0.73 -4.85
C LEU A 113 -10.64 -0.31 -3.86
N ASN A 114 -11.91 -0.53 -4.23
CA ASN A 114 -13.08 -0.21 -3.43
C ASN A 114 -13.49 -1.43 -2.60
N VAL A 115 -13.49 -1.29 -1.26
CA VAL A 115 -13.90 -2.30 -0.30
C VAL A 115 -14.63 -1.60 0.84
N ASN A 116 -15.72 -2.18 1.34
CA ASN A 116 -16.46 -1.62 2.48
C ASN A 116 -15.70 -1.80 3.81
N ASP A 117 -16.05 -0.98 4.80
CA ASP A 117 -15.33 -0.91 6.07
C ASP A 117 -15.44 -2.21 6.89
N GLU A 118 -16.58 -2.90 6.86
CA GLU A 118 -16.77 -4.17 7.58
C GLU A 118 -15.83 -5.24 7.05
N GLU A 119 -15.72 -5.36 5.74
CA GLU A 119 -14.81 -6.33 5.12
C GLU A 119 -13.34 -5.96 5.34
N ILE A 120 -13.01 -4.67 5.37
CA ILE A 120 -11.68 -4.18 5.74
C ILE A 120 -11.30 -4.62 7.15
N ILE A 121 -12.21 -4.45 8.12
CA ILE A 121 -11.97 -4.85 9.52
C ILE A 121 -11.72 -6.36 9.58
N GLU A 122 -12.56 -7.17 8.95
CA GLU A 122 -12.39 -8.63 8.91
C GLU A 122 -11.04 -9.02 8.28
N ARG A 123 -10.68 -8.42 7.14
CA ARG A 123 -9.43 -8.70 6.44
C ARG A 123 -8.19 -8.36 7.26
N ILE A 124 -8.19 -7.25 7.98
CA ILE A 124 -7.01 -6.84 8.76
C ILE A 124 -6.90 -7.65 10.05
N THR A 125 -7.99 -7.85 10.77
CA THR A 125 -7.97 -8.62 12.04
C THR A 125 -7.65 -10.10 11.81
N GLY A 126 -8.04 -10.65 10.66
CA GLY A 126 -7.72 -12.01 10.25
C GLY A 126 -6.34 -12.19 9.61
N ARG A 127 -5.59 -11.09 9.36
CA ARG A 127 -4.26 -11.16 8.73
C ARG A 127 -3.23 -11.81 9.63
N ARG A 128 -2.36 -12.60 9.00
CA ARG A 128 -1.15 -13.19 9.62
C ARG A 128 0.04 -12.97 8.70
N VAL A 129 1.21 -12.79 9.29
CA VAL A 129 2.46 -12.58 8.54
C VAL A 129 3.46 -13.63 8.98
N SER A 130 4.09 -14.29 8.02
CA SER A 130 5.20 -15.21 8.32
C SER A 130 6.41 -14.41 8.78
N ARG A 131 6.95 -14.75 9.96
CA ARG A 131 8.20 -14.17 10.48
C ARG A 131 9.41 -14.57 9.64
N LYS A 132 9.33 -15.71 8.94
CA LYS A 132 10.42 -16.25 8.12
C LYS A 132 10.48 -15.62 6.74
N THR A 133 9.33 -15.48 6.10
CA THR A 133 9.25 -15.14 4.67
C THR A 133 8.62 -13.77 4.39
N GLY A 134 7.98 -13.16 5.39
CA GLY A 134 7.17 -11.96 5.20
C GLY A 134 5.89 -12.19 4.38
N LYS A 135 5.58 -13.46 4.05
CA LYS A 135 4.36 -13.81 3.32
C LYS A 135 3.12 -13.50 4.15
N ILE A 136 2.12 -12.92 3.49
CA ILE A 136 0.86 -12.54 4.12
C ILE A 136 -0.17 -13.63 3.90
N TYR A 137 -0.80 -14.05 4.98
CA TYR A 137 -1.90 -15.01 5.04
C TYR A 137 -3.13 -14.38 5.65
N HIS A 138 -4.25 -15.07 5.55
CA HIS A 138 -5.49 -14.72 6.23
C HIS A 138 -6.14 -15.98 6.78
N ILE A 139 -6.55 -15.96 8.06
CA ILE A 139 -7.09 -17.14 8.75
C ILE A 139 -8.29 -17.78 8.03
N LYS A 140 -9.07 -17.00 7.27
CA LYS A 140 -10.29 -17.46 6.57
C LYS A 140 -10.08 -17.55 5.04
N TYR A 141 -9.47 -16.52 4.41
CA TYR A 141 -9.45 -16.38 2.94
C TYR A 141 -8.20 -16.96 2.27
N ASN A 142 -7.10 -17.06 3.01
CA ASN A 142 -5.84 -17.64 2.55
C ASN A 142 -5.10 -18.26 3.73
N PRO A 143 -5.60 -19.41 4.25
CA PRO A 143 -4.99 -20.05 5.41
C PRO A 143 -3.53 -20.44 5.18
N PRO A 144 -2.67 -20.40 6.20
CA PRO A 144 -1.26 -20.76 6.12
C PRO A 144 -1.06 -22.29 6.14
N ILE A 145 -1.31 -22.95 5.01
CA ILE A 145 -1.18 -24.41 4.89
C ILE A 145 0.26 -24.89 4.85
N ASP A 146 1.18 -24.02 4.46
CA ASP A 146 2.62 -24.28 4.25
C ASP A 146 3.51 -23.70 5.35
N GLU A 147 2.93 -23.15 6.42
CA GLU A 147 3.63 -22.53 7.54
C GLU A 147 3.10 -23.06 8.88
N LYS A 148 3.97 -23.11 9.89
CA LYS A 148 3.55 -23.46 11.24
C LYS A 148 2.95 -22.23 11.95
N GLU A 149 2.00 -22.45 12.84
CA GLU A 149 1.35 -21.37 13.60
C GLU A 149 2.36 -20.55 14.41
N GLU A 150 3.39 -21.19 14.97
CA GLU A 150 4.49 -20.56 15.72
C GLU A 150 5.33 -19.58 14.88
N ASP A 151 5.33 -19.73 13.55
CA ASP A 151 6.06 -18.88 12.62
C ASP A 151 5.23 -17.68 12.16
N LEU A 152 3.96 -17.61 12.56
CA LEU A 152 3.04 -16.55 12.19
C LEU A 152 2.93 -15.50 13.28
N GLU A 153 2.76 -14.26 12.87
CA GLU A 153 2.44 -13.17 13.77
C GLU A 153 1.29 -12.32 13.25
N GLN A 154 0.53 -11.75 14.16
CA GLN A 154 -0.37 -10.66 13.88
C GLN A 154 0.36 -9.34 14.13
N ARG A 155 0.27 -8.39 13.21
CA ARG A 155 0.88 -7.08 13.42
C ARG A 155 0.22 -6.38 14.62
N ALA A 156 0.98 -5.56 15.35
CA ALA A 156 0.47 -4.85 16.53
C ALA A 156 -0.70 -3.91 16.20
N ASP A 157 -0.74 -3.39 14.97
CA ASP A 157 -1.78 -2.50 14.45
C ASP A 157 -2.97 -3.23 13.79
N ASP A 158 -3.03 -4.57 13.83
CA ASP A 158 -4.09 -5.40 13.23
C ASP A 158 -5.23 -5.73 14.22
N ASN A 159 -5.49 -4.85 15.18
CA ASN A 159 -6.63 -4.93 16.09
C ASN A 159 -7.76 -4.00 15.64
N GLU A 160 -8.99 -4.35 15.99
CA GLU A 160 -10.21 -3.67 15.51
C GLU A 160 -10.21 -2.17 15.85
N GLU A 161 -9.76 -1.78 17.05
CA GLU A 161 -9.73 -0.38 17.49
C GLU A 161 -8.78 0.44 16.61
N THR A 162 -7.57 -0.07 16.37
CA THR A 162 -6.58 0.60 15.52
C THR A 162 -7.04 0.65 14.06
N VAL A 163 -7.69 -0.42 13.56
CA VAL A 163 -8.23 -0.46 12.20
C VAL A 163 -9.31 0.61 12.01
N LYS A 164 -10.24 0.76 12.95
CA LYS A 164 -11.26 1.82 12.92
C LYS A 164 -10.64 3.22 12.89
N LYS A 165 -9.59 3.46 13.70
CA LYS A 165 -8.84 4.74 13.66
C LYS A 165 -8.18 4.96 12.30
N ARG A 166 -7.57 3.93 11.72
CA ARG A 166 -6.95 3.99 10.39
C ARG A 166 -7.96 4.28 9.27
N LEU A 167 -9.17 3.71 9.36
CA LEU A 167 -10.26 3.99 8.42
C LEU A 167 -10.73 5.43 8.56
N ALA A 168 -10.90 5.95 9.77
CA ALA A 168 -11.26 7.35 9.98
C ALA A 168 -10.21 8.30 9.38
N VAL A 169 -8.93 8.06 9.63
CA VAL A 169 -7.81 8.84 9.04
C VAL A 169 -7.80 8.70 7.51
N TYR A 170 -8.04 7.50 6.98
CA TYR A 170 -8.13 7.28 5.54
C TYR A 170 -9.26 8.11 4.92
N ASN A 171 -10.46 8.06 5.47
CA ASN A 171 -11.62 8.78 4.96
C ASN A 171 -11.42 10.30 5.02
N GLU A 172 -10.82 10.80 6.09
CA GLU A 172 -10.58 12.23 6.30
C GLU A 172 -9.43 12.79 5.44
N GLN A 173 -8.30 12.10 5.38
CA GLN A 173 -7.06 12.65 4.83
C GLN A 173 -6.65 12.02 3.51
N THR A 174 -6.95 10.73 3.29
CA THR A 174 -6.46 9.98 2.14
C THR A 174 -7.49 9.89 1.02
N ALA A 175 -8.76 9.66 1.32
CA ALA A 175 -9.80 9.58 0.29
C ALA A 175 -9.85 10.82 -0.62
N PRO A 176 -9.67 12.08 -0.13
CA PRO A 176 -9.61 13.27 -0.97
C PRO A 176 -8.50 13.27 -2.02
N VAL A 177 -7.43 12.48 -1.82
CA VAL A 177 -6.35 12.34 -2.81
C VAL A 177 -6.86 11.69 -4.10
N LEU A 178 -7.87 10.84 -4.02
CA LEU A 178 -8.46 10.23 -5.20
C LEU A 178 -9.05 11.28 -6.15
N ASP A 179 -9.68 12.33 -5.60
CA ASP A 179 -10.25 13.43 -6.39
C ASP A 179 -9.17 14.23 -7.11
N TYR A 180 -7.98 14.35 -6.51
CA TYR A 180 -6.81 14.97 -7.14
C TYR A 180 -6.43 14.23 -8.43
N TYR A 181 -6.40 12.89 -8.42
CA TYR A 181 -6.09 12.09 -9.60
C TYR A 181 -7.27 11.91 -10.55
N LYS A 182 -8.52 11.94 -10.07
CA LYS A 182 -9.72 11.97 -10.92
C LYS A 182 -9.71 13.19 -11.85
N LYS A 183 -9.32 14.36 -11.35
CA LYS A 183 -9.17 15.58 -12.16
C LYS A 183 -8.13 15.45 -13.27
N LYS A 184 -7.15 14.57 -13.09
CA LYS A 184 -6.11 14.25 -14.09
C LYS A 184 -6.53 13.14 -15.08
N GLY A 185 -7.71 12.55 -14.90
CA GLY A 185 -8.20 11.47 -15.75
C GLY A 185 -7.43 10.14 -15.59
N LYS A 186 -6.69 9.95 -14.48
CA LYS A 186 -5.79 8.80 -14.31
C LYS A 186 -6.37 7.69 -13.40
N VAL A 187 -7.59 7.85 -12.84
CA VAL A 187 -8.19 6.94 -11.86
C VAL A 187 -9.06 5.90 -12.54
N PHE A 188 -8.83 4.64 -12.15
CA PHE A 188 -9.63 3.48 -12.54
C PHE A 188 -10.09 2.75 -11.27
N GLU A 189 -11.38 2.64 -11.07
CA GLU A 189 -11.96 2.00 -9.89
C GLU A 189 -12.17 0.51 -10.14
N VAL A 190 -11.79 -0.33 -9.16
CA VAL A 190 -11.93 -1.79 -9.21
C VAL A 190 -12.61 -2.25 -7.93
N ASP A 191 -13.60 -3.13 -8.06
CA ASP A 191 -14.27 -3.77 -6.93
C ASP A 191 -13.31 -4.74 -6.23
N GLY A 192 -12.79 -4.32 -5.08
CA GLY A 192 -11.84 -5.08 -4.26
C GLY A 192 -12.48 -6.16 -3.40
N THR A 193 -13.80 -6.39 -3.47
CA THR A 193 -14.51 -7.44 -2.73
C THR A 193 -14.51 -8.78 -3.45
N ARG A 194 -14.13 -8.78 -4.72
CA ARG A 194 -14.08 -9.98 -5.58
C ARG A 194 -12.90 -10.88 -5.25
N GLY A 195 -12.91 -12.11 -5.75
CA GLY A 195 -11.78 -13.02 -5.59
C GLY A 195 -10.48 -12.48 -6.18
N LEU A 196 -9.34 -12.86 -5.58
CA LEU A 196 -8.00 -12.36 -5.92
C LEU A 196 -7.73 -12.36 -7.44
N GLU A 197 -7.95 -13.50 -8.09
CA GLU A 197 -7.68 -13.66 -9.53
C GLU A 197 -8.50 -12.69 -10.38
N LYS A 198 -9.78 -12.50 -10.01
CA LYS A 198 -10.68 -11.62 -10.74
C LYS A 198 -10.28 -10.15 -10.62
N ILE A 199 -9.86 -9.73 -9.43
CA ILE A 199 -9.33 -8.38 -9.22
C ILE A 199 -8.07 -8.18 -10.06
N THR A 200 -7.17 -9.18 -10.07
CA THR A 200 -5.94 -9.13 -10.87
C THR A 200 -6.26 -9.02 -12.36
N GLU A 201 -7.21 -9.80 -12.89
CA GLU A 201 -7.65 -9.73 -14.29
C GLU A 201 -8.19 -8.34 -14.66
N ASP A 202 -9.04 -7.76 -13.78
CA ASP A 202 -9.63 -6.45 -14.01
C ASP A 202 -8.55 -5.36 -14.00
N ILE A 203 -7.58 -5.42 -13.07
CA ILE A 203 -6.43 -4.50 -13.05
C ILE A 203 -5.60 -4.64 -14.33
N VAL A 204 -5.26 -5.87 -14.73
CA VAL A 204 -4.46 -6.13 -15.93
C VAL A 204 -5.13 -5.57 -17.18
N LYS A 205 -6.44 -5.76 -17.35
CA LYS A 205 -7.20 -5.18 -18.48
C LYS A 205 -7.08 -3.66 -18.52
N ILE A 206 -7.17 -3.01 -17.36
CA ILE A 206 -6.99 -1.56 -17.24
C ILE A 206 -5.57 -1.17 -17.63
N LEU A 207 -4.56 -1.91 -17.20
CA LEU A 207 -3.16 -1.58 -17.46
C LEU A 207 -2.76 -1.77 -18.93
N GLU A 208 -3.39 -2.70 -19.62
CA GLU A 208 -3.13 -3.03 -21.02
C GLU A 208 -4.02 -2.26 -22.02
N SER A 209 -4.99 -1.44 -21.53
CA SER A 209 -5.79 -0.52 -22.34
C SER A 209 -5.05 0.80 -22.56
#